data_e3adcbb298e438c521a70f14211ae2b2
#
_entry.id   e3adcbb298e438c521a70f14211ae2b2
#
_cell.length_a   1.000
_cell.length_b   1.000
_cell.length_c   1.000
_cell.angle_alpha   90.00
_cell.angle_beta   90.00
_cell.angle_gamma   90.00
#
_symmetry.space_group_name_H-M   'P 1'
#
loop_
_entity.id
_entity.type
_entity.pdbx_description
1 polymer ?
#
loop_
_entity_poly.entity_id
_entity_poly.type
_entity_poly.pdbx_seq_one_letter_code
_entity_poly.pdbx_strand_id
1 'polypeptide(L)'
;EALHHRRVCGQSGHLASSLGAVELAAALHYVFDTPEDRIVWDVGHQTYAHKIITGRREAFKTKRQLNGISGFPRMSESEYDSFGGGHASVSISAAFGMAKAAELRGEKRQVVAVIGDGSMTGGLAFEGLNNAGASKRTNLLVILNDNNMAIDQATER
;
A
#
# COMPACT_ATOMS: atom_id res chain seq x y z
N GLU A 1 -8.44 2.21 -17.85
CA GLU A 1 -7.04 2.14 -18.34
C GLU A 1 -6.67 3.31 -19.24
N ALA A 2 -7.36 3.54 -20.38
CA ALA A 2 -7.03 4.61 -21.32
C ALA A 2 -7.06 6.03 -20.70
N LEU A 3 -7.98 6.29 -19.76
CA LEU A 3 -8.08 7.59 -19.07
C LEU A 3 -6.93 7.79 -18.07
N HIS A 4 -6.50 6.70 -17.44
CA HIS A 4 -5.37 6.69 -16.50
C HIS A 4 -4.07 6.96 -17.23
N HIS A 5 -3.86 6.31 -18.36
CA HIS A 5 -2.66 6.48 -19.19
C HIS A 5 -2.48 7.94 -19.68
N ARG A 6 -3.55 8.58 -20.19
CA ARG A 6 -3.49 9.98 -20.65
C ARG A 6 -3.16 10.99 -19.56
N ARG A 7 -3.58 10.77 -18.31
CA ARG A 7 -3.38 11.71 -17.19
C ARG A 7 -2.02 11.59 -16.51
N VAL A 8 -1.35 10.46 -16.61
CA VAL A 8 -0.08 10.21 -15.92
C VAL A 8 1.13 10.39 -16.85
N CYS A 9 0.98 10.25 -18.17
CA CYS A 9 2.07 10.46 -19.13
C CYS A 9 2.67 11.87 -19.14
N GLY A 10 1.97 12.86 -18.59
CA GLY A 10 2.47 14.23 -18.44
C GLY A 10 3.03 14.57 -17.05
N GLN A 11 3.03 13.64 -16.10
CA GLN A 11 3.45 13.89 -14.72
C GLN A 11 4.46 12.83 -14.26
N SER A 12 5.52 13.27 -13.59
CA SER A 12 6.49 12.34 -12.98
C SER A 12 5.82 11.42 -11.97
N GLY A 13 6.17 10.13 -11.97
CA GLY A 13 5.63 9.18 -11.00
C GLY A 13 5.80 7.72 -11.39
N HIS A 14 5.31 6.83 -10.53
CA HIS A 14 5.44 5.38 -10.65
C HIS A 14 4.24 4.79 -11.42
N LEU A 15 4.12 5.09 -12.73
CA LEU A 15 2.98 4.65 -13.52
C LEU A 15 2.93 3.13 -13.68
N ALA A 16 4.03 2.52 -14.11
CA ALA A 16 4.10 1.08 -14.36
C ALA A 16 3.76 0.26 -13.09
N SER A 17 4.40 0.60 -11.97
CA SER A 17 4.12 -0.07 -10.69
C SER A 17 2.68 0.09 -10.24
N SER A 18 2.08 1.26 -10.48
CA SER A 18 0.67 1.50 -10.12
C SER A 18 -0.31 0.81 -11.06
N LEU A 19 0.02 0.66 -12.36
CA LEU A 19 -0.79 -0.11 -13.31
C LEU A 19 -0.83 -1.59 -12.94
N GLY A 20 0.31 -2.17 -12.54
CA GLY A 20 0.40 -3.56 -12.11
C GLY A 20 -0.32 -3.88 -10.79
N ALA A 21 -0.88 -2.87 -10.11
CA ALA A 21 -1.62 -3.05 -8.86
C ALA A 21 -3.08 -2.60 -8.94
N VAL A 22 -3.63 -2.33 -10.13
CA VAL A 22 -5.00 -1.83 -10.30
C VAL A 22 -6.03 -2.87 -9.85
N GLU A 23 -5.90 -4.10 -10.33
CA GLU A 23 -6.80 -5.19 -9.99
C GLU A 23 -6.70 -5.54 -8.51
N LEU A 24 -5.50 -5.55 -7.95
CA LEU A 24 -5.28 -5.77 -6.52
C LEU A 24 -5.96 -4.67 -5.68
N ALA A 25 -5.78 -3.40 -6.05
CA ALA A 25 -6.43 -2.29 -5.35
C ALA A 25 -7.95 -2.37 -5.43
N ALA A 26 -8.50 -2.71 -6.61
CA ALA A 26 -9.94 -2.89 -6.79
C ALA A 26 -10.48 -4.05 -5.94
N ALA A 27 -9.79 -5.19 -5.94
CA ALA A 27 -10.16 -6.35 -5.14
C ALA A 27 -10.12 -6.07 -3.64
N LEU A 28 -9.09 -5.37 -3.16
CA LEU A 28 -8.97 -5.00 -1.75
C LEU A 28 -10.12 -4.09 -1.30
N HIS A 29 -10.47 -3.07 -2.09
CA HIS A 29 -11.58 -2.18 -1.76
C HIS A 29 -12.96 -2.81 -1.98
N TYR A 30 -13.06 -3.91 -2.70
CA TYR A 30 -14.27 -4.70 -2.84
C TYR A 30 -14.50 -5.64 -1.64
N VAL A 31 -13.42 -6.23 -1.10
CA VAL A 31 -13.47 -7.26 -0.06
C VAL A 31 -13.45 -6.69 1.34
N PHE A 32 -12.65 -5.64 1.58
CA PHE A 32 -12.44 -5.06 2.90
C PHE A 32 -13.26 -3.79 3.09
N ASP A 33 -13.84 -3.63 4.26
CA ASP A 33 -14.68 -2.48 4.64
C ASP A 33 -13.79 -1.30 5.09
N THR A 34 -13.14 -0.65 4.12
CA THR A 34 -12.27 0.50 4.39
C THR A 34 -13.09 1.79 4.54
N PRO A 35 -12.74 2.71 5.46
CA PRO A 35 -11.50 2.80 6.23
C PRO A 35 -11.50 2.04 7.56
N GLU A 36 -12.57 1.34 7.94
CA GLU A 36 -12.59 0.55 9.18
C GLU A 36 -11.52 -0.54 9.16
N ASP A 37 -11.49 -1.36 8.11
CA ASP A 37 -10.34 -2.20 7.80
C ASP A 37 -9.19 -1.36 7.30
N ARG A 38 -7.98 -1.76 7.56
CA ARG A 38 -6.79 -0.96 7.26
C ARG A 38 -5.94 -1.61 6.17
N ILE A 39 -5.60 -0.84 5.14
CA ILE A 39 -4.66 -1.27 4.10
C ILE A 39 -3.39 -0.43 4.23
N VAL A 40 -2.27 -1.10 4.45
CA VAL A 40 -0.93 -0.50 4.54
C VAL A 40 -0.15 -0.87 3.29
N TRP A 41 0.15 0.12 2.47
CA TRP A 41 0.91 -0.03 1.24
C TRP A 41 2.39 0.22 1.50
N ASP A 42 3.24 -0.76 1.23
CA ASP A 42 4.69 -0.59 1.33
C ASP A 42 5.19 0.41 0.30
N VAL A 43 6.09 1.30 0.69
CA VAL A 43 6.56 2.45 -0.09
C VAL A 43 5.42 3.40 -0.50
N GLY A 44 4.34 2.88 -1.06
CA GLY A 44 3.20 3.63 -1.55
C GLY A 44 3.26 4.00 -3.05
N HIS A 45 4.23 3.51 -3.79
CA HIS A 45 4.38 3.75 -5.23
C HIS A 45 3.31 3.04 -6.09
N GLN A 46 2.59 2.08 -5.53
CA GLN A 46 1.53 1.29 -6.18
C GLN A 46 0.11 1.80 -5.87
N THR A 47 -0.05 3.02 -5.32
CA THR A 47 -1.31 3.46 -4.71
C THR A 47 -2.17 4.38 -5.58
N TYR A 48 -1.88 4.54 -6.88
CA TYR A 48 -2.66 5.45 -7.71
C TYR A 48 -4.12 5.01 -7.86
N ALA A 49 -4.37 3.72 -8.08
CA ALA A 49 -5.71 3.16 -8.12
C ALA A 49 -6.43 3.33 -6.77
N HIS A 50 -5.74 3.03 -5.65
CA HIS A 50 -6.25 3.27 -4.31
C HIS A 50 -6.71 4.73 -4.10
N LYS A 51 -5.89 5.72 -4.47
CA LYS A 51 -6.27 7.14 -4.37
C LYS A 51 -7.48 7.50 -5.23
N ILE A 52 -7.58 6.95 -6.43
CA ILE A 52 -8.71 7.21 -7.34
C ILE A 52 -10.01 6.60 -6.79
N ILE A 53 -9.98 5.35 -6.34
CA ILE A 53 -11.11 4.62 -5.76
C ILE A 53 -11.62 5.32 -4.50
N THR A 54 -10.71 5.83 -3.67
CA THR A 54 -11.03 6.53 -2.41
C THR A 54 -11.35 8.01 -2.58
N GLY A 55 -11.88 8.41 -3.74
CA GLY A 55 -12.50 9.72 -3.97
C GLY A 55 -11.56 10.82 -4.48
N ARG A 56 -10.25 10.55 -4.63
CA ARG A 56 -9.26 11.56 -5.05
C ARG A 56 -9.04 11.64 -6.56
N ARG A 57 -10.00 11.16 -7.37
CA ARG A 57 -9.90 11.13 -8.85
C ARG A 57 -9.63 12.51 -9.46
N GLU A 58 -10.37 13.53 -9.02
CA GLU A 58 -10.20 14.90 -9.56
C GLU A 58 -8.92 15.56 -9.03
N ALA A 59 -8.64 15.40 -7.74
CA ALA A 59 -7.42 15.89 -7.11
C ALA A 59 -6.16 15.22 -7.68
N PHE A 60 -6.28 14.03 -8.29
CA PHE A 60 -5.16 13.31 -8.89
C PHE A 60 -4.44 14.10 -10.00
N LYS A 61 -5.13 15.07 -10.60
CA LYS A 61 -4.53 16.01 -11.59
C LYS A 61 -3.42 16.87 -11.01
N THR A 62 -3.42 17.10 -9.70
CA THR A 62 -2.46 17.94 -8.97
C THR A 62 -1.40 17.11 -8.22
N LYS A 63 -1.34 15.82 -8.49
CA LYS A 63 -0.39 14.91 -7.83
C LYS A 63 1.05 15.40 -7.97
N ARG A 64 1.78 15.46 -6.85
CA ARG A 64 3.17 15.94 -6.74
C ARG A 64 3.38 17.40 -7.14
N GLN A 65 2.34 18.19 -7.25
CA GLN A 65 2.42 19.64 -7.45
C GLN A 65 2.38 20.37 -6.11
N LEU A 66 2.83 21.62 -6.09
CA LEU A 66 2.69 22.48 -4.93
C LEU A 66 1.20 22.64 -4.57
N ASN A 67 0.85 22.43 -3.31
CA ASN A 67 -0.53 22.39 -2.81
C ASN A 67 -1.43 21.30 -3.43
N GLY A 68 -0.86 20.36 -4.17
CA GLY A 68 -1.55 19.20 -4.70
C GLY A 68 -1.45 17.99 -3.78
N ILE A 69 -2.03 16.86 -4.23
CA ILE A 69 -1.98 15.63 -3.46
C ILE A 69 -0.59 14.97 -3.53
N SER A 70 -0.25 14.22 -2.47
CA SER A 70 0.97 13.44 -2.38
C SER A 70 1.02 12.34 -3.46
N GLY A 71 2.21 11.99 -3.90
CA GLY A 71 2.45 10.81 -4.74
C GLY A 71 2.35 9.49 -3.99
N PHE A 72 2.43 9.52 -2.66
CA PHE A 72 2.34 8.37 -1.75
C PHE A 72 1.14 8.53 -0.81
N PRO A 73 0.72 7.48 -0.10
CA PRO A 73 -0.27 7.59 0.97
C PRO A 73 0.14 8.63 2.02
N ARG A 74 -0.82 9.40 2.48
CA ARG A 74 -0.59 10.45 3.47
C ARG A 74 -1.81 10.58 4.39
N MET A 75 -1.66 10.24 5.66
CA MET A 75 -2.74 10.19 6.64
C MET A 75 -3.49 11.52 6.81
N SER A 76 -2.81 12.65 6.60
CA SER A 76 -3.45 13.97 6.63
C SER A 76 -4.24 14.32 5.36
N GLU A 77 -4.20 13.46 4.34
CA GLU A 77 -4.84 13.67 3.04
C GLU A 77 -6.16 12.89 2.93
N SER A 78 -6.23 11.72 3.55
CA SER A 78 -7.39 10.84 3.48
C SER A 78 -7.42 9.85 4.66
N GLU A 79 -8.61 9.57 5.18
CA GLU A 79 -8.83 8.53 6.19
C GLU A 79 -8.54 7.11 5.68
N TYR A 80 -8.57 6.92 4.36
CA TYR A 80 -8.20 5.66 3.72
C TYR A 80 -6.69 5.42 3.67
N ASP A 81 -5.88 6.45 3.86
CA ASP A 81 -4.42 6.33 3.93
C ASP A 81 -4.01 5.95 5.36
N SER A 82 -4.08 4.66 5.68
CA SER A 82 -3.87 4.13 7.04
C SER A 82 -2.45 4.34 7.57
N PHE A 83 -1.47 4.52 6.68
CA PHE A 83 -0.07 4.74 7.03
C PHE A 83 0.62 5.64 5.99
N GLY A 84 1.65 6.38 6.41
CA GLY A 84 2.45 7.21 5.50
C GLY A 84 3.37 6.37 4.61
N GLY A 85 3.58 6.82 3.37
CA GLY A 85 4.45 6.15 2.41
C GLY A 85 5.85 6.76 2.33
N GLY A 86 6.73 6.09 1.55
CA GLY A 86 8.06 6.57 1.18
C GLY A 86 9.22 5.64 1.53
N HIS A 87 9.09 4.80 2.55
CA HIS A 87 10.11 3.84 2.98
C HIS A 87 9.70 2.41 2.66
N ALA A 88 10.66 1.61 2.18
CA ALA A 88 10.48 0.19 1.91
C ALA A 88 10.53 -0.65 3.19
N SER A 89 9.92 -1.83 3.14
CA SER A 89 9.99 -2.90 4.14
C SER A 89 9.28 -2.59 5.47
N VAL A 90 8.49 -1.51 5.55
CA VAL A 90 7.86 -1.06 6.81
C VAL A 90 6.41 -1.52 6.96
N SER A 91 5.74 -1.89 5.88
CA SER A 91 4.28 -2.15 5.86
C SER A 91 3.88 -3.27 6.81
N ILE A 92 4.63 -4.36 6.86
CA ILE A 92 4.30 -5.53 7.67
C ILE A 92 4.34 -5.19 9.15
N SER A 93 5.39 -4.52 9.62
CA SER A 93 5.53 -4.11 11.03
C SER A 93 4.46 -3.10 11.43
N ALA A 94 4.16 -2.12 10.55
CA ALA A 94 3.12 -1.14 10.79
C ALA A 94 1.73 -1.79 10.86
N ALA A 95 1.40 -2.65 9.89
CA ALA A 95 0.14 -3.39 9.85
C ALA A 95 0.00 -4.34 11.06
N PHE A 96 1.07 -5.02 11.45
CA PHE A 96 1.08 -5.87 12.63
C PHE A 96 0.78 -5.06 13.90
N GLY A 97 1.40 -3.89 14.07
CA GLY A 97 1.11 -3.00 15.20
C GLY A 97 -0.37 -2.56 15.24
N MET A 98 -0.96 -2.22 14.08
CA MET A 98 -2.38 -1.88 13.98
C MET A 98 -3.28 -3.08 14.32
N ALA A 99 -2.96 -4.29 13.85
CA ALA A 99 -3.70 -5.49 14.15
C ALA A 99 -3.62 -5.87 15.63
N LYS A 100 -2.45 -5.70 16.26
CA LYS A 100 -2.29 -5.88 17.72
C LYS A 100 -3.07 -4.85 18.53
N ALA A 101 -3.10 -3.61 18.08
CA ALA A 101 -3.90 -2.57 18.74
C ALA A 101 -5.40 -2.88 18.66
N ALA A 102 -5.88 -3.36 17.51
CA ALA A 102 -7.26 -3.78 17.31
C ALA A 102 -7.61 -4.99 18.23
N GLU A 103 -6.74 -5.99 18.28
CA GLU A 103 -6.89 -7.15 19.17
C GLU A 103 -7.03 -6.72 20.64
N LEU A 104 -6.14 -5.85 21.12
CA LEU A 104 -6.15 -5.37 22.51
C LEU A 104 -7.40 -4.55 22.85
N ARG A 105 -8.00 -3.90 21.86
CA ARG A 105 -9.27 -3.16 22.00
C ARG A 105 -10.51 -4.02 21.81
N GLY A 106 -10.36 -5.30 21.43
CA GLY A 106 -11.49 -6.17 21.09
C GLY A 106 -12.19 -5.79 19.78
N GLU A 107 -11.54 -5.02 18.91
CA GLU A 107 -12.04 -4.64 17.58
C GLU A 107 -11.89 -5.84 16.61
N LYS A 108 -12.90 -6.03 15.74
CA LYS A 108 -12.87 -7.09 14.70
C LYS A 108 -12.26 -6.59 13.37
N ARG A 109 -11.43 -5.60 13.43
CA ARG A 109 -10.80 -4.98 12.28
C ARG A 109 -9.85 -5.95 11.57
N GLN A 110 -9.90 -5.97 10.25
CA GLN A 110 -8.89 -6.62 9.42
C GLN A 110 -7.78 -5.61 9.08
N VAL A 111 -6.57 -6.08 9.00
CA VAL A 111 -5.43 -5.25 8.58
C VAL A 111 -4.67 -5.96 7.47
N VAL A 112 -4.43 -5.26 6.38
CA VAL A 112 -3.74 -5.80 5.20
C VAL A 112 -2.45 -5.04 4.99
N ALA A 113 -1.33 -5.75 4.87
CA ALA A 113 -0.07 -5.21 4.38
C ALA A 113 0.14 -5.63 2.93
N VAL A 114 0.36 -4.68 2.03
CA VAL A 114 0.72 -4.94 0.64
C VAL A 114 2.18 -4.55 0.45
N ILE A 115 3.00 -5.52 0.08
CA ILE A 115 4.45 -5.34 -0.09
C ILE A 115 4.90 -5.90 -1.44
N GLY A 116 5.79 -5.19 -2.13
CA GLY A 116 6.42 -5.67 -3.36
C GLY A 116 7.65 -6.53 -3.08
N ASP A 117 8.04 -7.36 -4.05
CA ASP A 117 9.23 -8.20 -4.01
C ASP A 117 10.51 -7.43 -3.70
N GLY A 118 10.72 -6.28 -4.35
CA GLY A 118 11.86 -5.40 -4.07
C GLY A 118 11.90 -4.88 -2.63
N SER A 119 10.74 -4.65 -2.00
CA SER A 119 10.65 -4.22 -0.61
C SER A 119 10.90 -5.36 0.38
N MET A 120 10.76 -6.62 -0.05
CA MET A 120 11.10 -7.79 0.77
C MET A 120 12.62 -7.97 0.95
N THR A 121 13.46 -7.27 0.19
CA THR A 121 14.92 -7.36 0.34
C THR A 121 15.44 -6.71 1.63
N GLY A 122 14.65 -5.87 2.29
CA GLY A 122 15.02 -5.24 3.55
C GLY A 122 14.77 -6.14 4.77
N GLY A 123 15.75 -6.22 5.69
CA GLY A 123 15.66 -7.04 6.90
C GLY A 123 14.43 -6.76 7.76
N LEU A 124 13.94 -5.51 7.78
CA LEU A 124 12.76 -5.11 8.55
C LEU A 124 11.48 -5.86 8.12
N ALA A 125 11.34 -6.22 6.82
CA ALA A 125 10.22 -7.01 6.35
C ALA A 125 10.22 -8.41 6.98
N PHE A 126 11.38 -9.06 7.05
CA PHE A 126 11.53 -10.38 7.67
C PHE A 126 11.34 -10.34 9.19
N GLU A 127 11.84 -9.30 9.85
CA GLU A 127 11.57 -9.08 11.28
C GLU A 127 10.08 -8.91 11.54
N GLY A 128 9.40 -8.13 10.69
CA GLY A 128 7.95 -7.96 10.75
C GLY A 128 7.19 -9.28 10.58
N LEU A 129 7.57 -10.10 9.58
CA LEU A 129 6.99 -11.42 9.34
C LEU A 129 7.23 -12.37 10.52
N ASN A 130 8.46 -12.42 11.03
CA ASN A 130 8.81 -13.28 12.17
C ASN A 130 7.99 -12.91 13.42
N ASN A 131 7.86 -11.62 13.69
CA ASN A 131 7.07 -11.11 14.82
C ASN A 131 5.57 -11.39 14.65
N ALA A 132 5.04 -11.18 13.45
CA ALA A 132 3.64 -11.48 13.13
C ALA A 132 3.35 -12.98 13.22
N GLY A 133 4.26 -13.83 12.71
CA GLY A 133 4.15 -15.30 12.76
C GLY A 133 4.19 -15.88 14.18
N ALA A 134 4.88 -15.22 15.10
CA ALA A 134 4.88 -15.60 16.52
C ALA A 134 3.54 -15.29 17.23
N SER A 135 2.70 -14.42 16.64
CA SER A 135 1.42 -14.02 17.21
C SER A 135 0.28 -14.95 16.79
N LYS A 136 -0.45 -15.52 17.75
CA LYS A 136 -1.51 -16.54 17.49
C LYS A 136 -2.89 -15.97 17.17
N ARG A 137 -3.12 -14.65 17.29
CA ARG A 137 -4.47 -14.06 17.27
C ARG A 137 -4.50 -12.67 16.62
N THR A 138 -3.82 -12.46 15.51
CA THR A 138 -3.86 -11.17 14.81
C THR A 138 -4.60 -11.29 13.48
N ASN A 139 -5.56 -10.40 13.23
CA ASN A 139 -6.24 -10.27 11.95
C ASN A 139 -5.34 -9.50 10.98
N LEU A 140 -4.24 -10.12 10.57
CA LEU A 140 -3.27 -9.57 9.63
C LEU A 140 -3.18 -10.44 8.39
N LEU A 141 -3.39 -9.84 7.22
CA LEU A 141 -3.11 -10.43 5.92
C LEU A 141 -1.88 -9.74 5.32
N VAL A 142 -0.89 -10.51 4.90
CA VAL A 142 0.25 -9.98 4.14
C VAL A 142 0.13 -10.45 2.69
N ILE A 143 0.14 -9.51 1.77
CA ILE A 143 0.07 -9.75 0.32
C ILE A 143 1.41 -9.35 -0.29
N LEU A 144 2.13 -10.34 -0.82
CA LEU A 144 3.30 -10.11 -1.66
C LEU A 144 2.84 -9.89 -3.11
N ASN A 145 3.09 -8.71 -3.63
CA ASN A 145 2.90 -8.38 -5.04
C ASN A 145 4.23 -8.54 -5.77
N ASP A 146 4.44 -9.71 -6.33
CA ASP A 146 5.67 -10.08 -7.03
C ASP A 146 5.42 -10.09 -8.55
N ASN A 147 6.20 -9.31 -9.27
CA ASN A 147 6.22 -9.26 -10.73
C ASN A 147 7.61 -9.58 -11.30
N ASN A 148 8.48 -10.17 -10.49
CA ASN A 148 9.89 -10.47 -10.81
C ASN A 148 10.71 -9.24 -11.23
N MET A 149 10.31 -8.03 -10.83
CA MET A 149 10.97 -6.78 -11.18
C MET A 149 11.07 -5.83 -9.98
N ALA A 150 12.28 -5.54 -9.56
CA ALA A 150 12.59 -4.56 -8.52
C ALA A 150 13.37 -3.37 -9.13
N ILE A 151 12.76 -2.55 -9.98
CA ILE A 151 13.37 -1.50 -10.82
C ILE A 151 14.09 -2.13 -12.04
N ASP A 152 14.83 -3.18 -11.84
CA ASP A 152 15.49 -4.02 -12.84
C ASP A 152 15.17 -5.50 -12.55
N GLN A 153 15.56 -6.40 -13.45
CA GLN A 153 15.38 -7.83 -13.20
C GLN A 153 16.11 -8.24 -11.92
N ALA A 154 15.44 -9.05 -11.10
CA ALA A 154 16.09 -9.64 -9.95
C ALA A 154 17.24 -10.51 -10.43
N THR A 155 18.47 -10.15 -10.09
CA THR A 155 19.64 -11.01 -10.32
C THR A 155 19.55 -12.19 -9.37
N GLU A 156 19.52 -13.39 -9.91
CA GLU A 156 19.70 -14.61 -9.14
C GLU A 156 21.06 -14.51 -8.41
N ARG A 157 21.06 -14.64 -7.10
CA ARG A 157 22.24 -14.77 -6.28
C ARG A 157 22.25 -16.12 -5.60
#